data_c80d07dba844cf0717cecba45535b0cf
#
_entry.id   c80d07dba844cf0717cecba45535b0cf
#
_cell.length_a   1.000
_cell.length_b   1.000
_cell.length_c   1.000
_cell.angle_alpha   90.00
_cell.angle_beta   90.00
_cell.angle_gamma   90.00
#
_symmetry.space_group_name_H-M   'P 1'
#
loop_
_entity.id
_entity.type
_entity.pdbx_description
1 polymer ?
#
loop_
_entity_poly.entity_id
_entity_poly.type
_entity_poly.pdbx_seq_one_letter_code
_entity_poly.pdbx_strand_id
1 'polypeptide(L)'
;MQRLIAVLFLGFASGLPLALTGQAMQAWLTMDGVAIATIGFLALVGMPYTFKFLWAPLMDRFEPPWLGRRRGWLVLTQLTLAAVIYFLSTLNFGTSPKVFALIALLVAFASASQDVVIDAYRTDLLKENERGIGASMSVLGYRIGMILSGGIALIWADQWQSWNRVYAVMAALMLVAAAFSLLFLPSVKSDVRPLHSDPKKELLGFVALIAGVFVGAY
;
A
#
# COMPACT_ATOMS: atom_id res chain seq x y z
N MET A 1 23.16 4.01 -9.55
CA MET A 1 22.13 3.66 -10.55
C MET A 1 21.17 2.58 -10.05
N GLN A 2 21.63 1.42 -9.57
CA GLN A 2 20.76 0.35 -9.03
C GLN A 2 19.81 0.81 -7.93
N ARG A 3 20.24 1.67 -6.99
CA ARG A 3 19.39 2.21 -5.91
C ARG A 3 18.23 3.05 -6.43
N LEU A 4 18.48 3.88 -7.46
CA LEU A 4 17.45 4.74 -8.04
C LEU A 4 16.41 3.92 -8.81
N ILE A 5 16.85 2.86 -9.52
CA ILE A 5 15.93 1.93 -10.18
C ILE A 5 15.07 1.18 -9.16
N ALA A 6 15.65 0.74 -8.04
CA ALA A 6 14.90 0.11 -6.96
C ALA A 6 13.83 1.05 -6.38
N VAL A 7 14.19 2.33 -6.17
CA VAL A 7 13.24 3.34 -5.65
C VAL A 7 12.14 3.64 -6.66
N LEU A 8 12.46 3.74 -7.96
CA LEU A 8 11.45 3.90 -9.02
C LEU A 8 10.44 2.75 -9.00
N PHE A 9 10.95 1.51 -8.93
CA PHE A 9 10.11 0.32 -8.93
C PHE A 9 9.25 0.22 -7.68
N LEU A 10 9.80 0.55 -6.51
CA LEU A 10 9.02 0.59 -5.26
C LEU A 10 7.95 1.69 -5.31
N GLY A 11 8.27 2.85 -5.90
CA GLY A 11 7.27 3.88 -6.17
C GLY A 11 6.13 3.35 -7.04
N PHE A 12 6.43 2.63 -8.12
CA PHE A 12 5.43 1.97 -8.96
C PHE A 12 4.54 1.01 -8.17
N ALA A 13 5.15 0.14 -7.36
CA ALA A 13 4.43 -0.82 -6.52
C ALA A 13 3.52 -0.13 -5.48
N SER A 14 3.91 1.06 -4.99
CA SER A 14 3.14 1.88 -4.06
C SER A 14 1.94 2.56 -4.75
N GLY A 15 2.12 3.10 -5.96
CA GLY A 15 1.07 3.81 -6.68
C GLY A 15 -0.05 2.91 -7.21
N LEU A 16 0.25 1.62 -7.47
CA LEU A 16 -0.69 0.69 -8.09
C LEU A 16 -1.95 0.44 -7.22
N PRO A 17 -1.87 0.07 -5.93
CA PRO A 17 -3.06 -0.25 -5.14
C PRO A 17 -3.90 0.98 -4.81
N LEU A 18 -3.29 2.18 -4.75
CA LEU A 18 -4.02 3.40 -4.40
C LEU A 18 -5.12 3.72 -5.42
N ALA A 19 -4.80 3.67 -6.71
CA ALA A 19 -5.81 3.94 -7.74
C ALA A 19 -6.86 2.81 -7.81
N LEU A 20 -6.51 1.56 -7.45
CA LEU A 20 -7.46 0.45 -7.39
C LEU A 20 -8.51 0.64 -6.30
N THR A 21 -8.14 1.15 -5.13
CA THR A 21 -9.08 1.43 -4.03
C THR A 21 -9.76 2.80 -4.15
N GLY A 22 -9.29 3.64 -5.07
CA GLY A 22 -9.83 4.97 -5.37
C GLY A 22 -10.61 4.99 -6.67
N GLN A 23 -10.03 5.59 -7.69
CA GLN A 23 -10.68 5.91 -8.96
C GLN A 23 -11.17 4.67 -9.73
N ALA A 24 -10.36 3.60 -9.79
CA ALA A 24 -10.74 2.38 -10.51
C ALA A 24 -11.94 1.68 -9.85
N MET A 25 -11.96 1.60 -8.50
CA MET A 25 -13.09 1.03 -7.77
C MET A 25 -14.36 1.87 -7.95
N GLN A 26 -14.26 3.19 -7.91
CA GLN A 26 -15.40 4.07 -8.12
C GLN A 26 -15.98 3.91 -9.55
N ALA A 27 -15.10 3.79 -10.55
CA ALA A 27 -15.52 3.54 -11.94
C ALA A 27 -16.20 2.17 -12.06
N TRP A 28 -15.64 1.12 -11.46
CA TRP A 28 -16.25 -0.22 -11.43
C TRP A 28 -17.67 -0.16 -10.87
N LEU A 29 -17.83 0.39 -9.67
CA LEU A 29 -19.11 0.46 -8.99
C LEU A 29 -20.13 1.33 -9.75
N THR A 30 -19.66 2.38 -10.42
CA THR A 30 -20.52 3.22 -11.26
C THR A 30 -21.03 2.44 -12.48
N MET A 31 -20.16 1.63 -13.12
CA MET A 31 -20.55 0.77 -14.24
C MET A 31 -21.51 -0.33 -13.81
N ASP A 32 -21.38 -0.84 -12.60
CA ASP A 32 -22.31 -1.81 -11.99
C ASP A 32 -23.64 -1.16 -11.52
N GLY A 33 -23.84 0.14 -11.74
CA GLY A 33 -25.07 0.86 -11.39
C GLY A 33 -25.27 1.10 -9.88
N VAL A 34 -24.19 1.08 -9.10
CA VAL A 34 -24.26 1.34 -7.66
C VAL A 34 -24.59 2.81 -7.39
N ALA A 35 -25.48 3.08 -6.45
CA ALA A 35 -25.90 4.43 -6.09
C ALA A 35 -24.71 5.31 -5.67
N ILE A 36 -24.65 6.54 -6.14
CA ILE A 36 -23.58 7.52 -5.89
C ILE A 36 -23.34 7.71 -4.38
N ALA A 37 -24.40 7.73 -3.56
CA ALA A 37 -24.28 7.81 -2.10
C ALA A 37 -23.46 6.64 -1.52
N THR A 38 -23.69 5.41 -2.01
CA THR A 38 -22.94 4.22 -1.59
C THR A 38 -21.48 4.30 -2.02
N ILE A 39 -21.22 4.77 -3.25
CA ILE A 39 -19.84 5.01 -3.74
C ILE A 39 -19.14 6.06 -2.87
N GLY A 40 -19.84 7.11 -2.47
CA GLY A 40 -19.34 8.13 -1.55
C GLY A 40 -18.96 7.55 -0.18
N PHE A 41 -19.77 6.65 0.39
CA PHE A 41 -19.40 5.93 1.63
C PHE A 41 -18.19 5.02 1.44
N LEU A 42 -18.08 4.36 0.29
CA LEU A 42 -16.92 3.51 -0.02
C LEU A 42 -15.62 4.31 -0.22
N ALA A 43 -15.69 5.61 -0.48
CA ALA A 43 -14.50 6.47 -0.49
C ALA A 43 -13.79 6.51 0.88
N LEU A 44 -14.51 6.22 1.98
CA LEU A 44 -13.93 6.07 3.33
C LEU A 44 -12.96 4.89 3.44
N VAL A 45 -12.97 3.95 2.50
CA VAL A 45 -11.95 2.90 2.36
C VAL A 45 -10.54 3.49 2.25
N GLY A 46 -10.39 4.74 1.78
CA GLY A 46 -9.11 5.46 1.75
C GLY A 46 -8.59 5.96 3.12
N MET A 47 -9.36 5.87 4.20
CA MET A 47 -8.96 6.36 5.53
C MET A 47 -7.61 5.79 6.02
N PRO A 48 -7.24 4.52 5.80
CA PRO A 48 -5.94 4.00 6.21
C PRO A 48 -4.76 4.85 5.73
N TYR A 49 -4.81 5.43 4.54
CA TYR A 49 -3.71 6.27 4.04
C TYR A 49 -3.50 7.54 4.88
N THR A 50 -4.57 8.10 5.45
CA THR A 50 -4.50 9.26 6.34
C THR A 50 -3.96 8.88 7.71
N PHE A 51 -4.37 7.72 8.23
CA PHE A 51 -4.04 7.28 9.59
C PHE A 51 -2.83 6.34 9.68
N LYS A 52 -2.09 6.12 8.57
CA LYS A 52 -0.95 5.18 8.55
C LYS A 52 0.13 5.48 9.60
N PHE A 53 0.25 6.72 10.07
CA PHE A 53 1.17 7.12 11.12
C PHE A 53 0.90 6.43 12.47
N LEU A 54 -0.33 5.97 12.72
CA LEU A 54 -0.72 5.30 13.97
C LEU A 54 -0.02 3.95 14.14
N TRP A 55 0.17 3.19 13.06
CA TRP A 55 0.80 1.87 13.12
C TRP A 55 2.22 1.83 12.55
N ALA A 56 2.70 2.91 11.95
CA ALA A 56 4.07 3.00 11.45
C ALA A 56 5.13 2.64 12.52
N PRO A 57 5.03 3.12 13.79
CA PRO A 57 5.98 2.74 14.84
C PRO A 57 5.98 1.23 15.15
N LEU A 58 4.84 0.55 15.00
CA LEU A 58 4.76 -0.91 15.19
C LEU A 58 5.55 -1.64 14.11
N MET A 59 5.47 -1.20 12.86
CA MET A 59 6.24 -1.79 11.75
C MET A 59 7.74 -1.53 11.90
N ASP A 60 8.12 -0.43 12.52
CA ASP A 60 9.53 -0.14 12.84
C ASP A 60 10.06 -0.99 14.01
N ARG A 61 9.19 -1.40 14.92
CA ARG A 61 9.55 -2.21 16.07
C ARG A 61 9.69 -3.70 15.76
N PHE A 62 8.76 -4.25 14.98
CA PHE A 62 8.73 -5.69 14.68
C PHE A 62 9.58 -6.00 13.44
N GLU A 63 10.47 -6.99 13.56
CA GLU A 63 11.31 -7.48 12.48
C GLU A 63 10.81 -8.85 12.02
N PRO A 64 10.38 -9.00 10.75
CA PRO A 64 10.06 -10.30 10.18
C PRO A 64 11.32 -11.18 10.17
N PRO A 65 11.24 -12.47 10.59
CA PRO A 65 12.42 -13.29 10.91
C PRO A 65 13.27 -13.71 9.70
N TRP A 66 12.82 -13.51 8.45
CA TRP A 66 13.45 -14.16 7.29
C TRP A 66 14.28 -13.26 6.37
N LEU A 67 13.99 -11.95 6.30
CA LEU A 67 14.58 -11.07 5.28
C LEU A 67 15.10 -9.74 5.84
N GLY A 68 15.19 -9.64 7.17
CA GLY A 68 15.46 -8.38 7.85
C GLY A 68 14.24 -7.44 7.83
N ARG A 69 14.27 -6.40 8.67
CA ARG A 69 13.11 -5.57 8.97
C ARG A 69 12.49 -4.94 7.72
N ARG A 70 13.24 -4.16 6.96
CA ARG A 70 12.70 -3.40 5.82
C ARG A 70 12.23 -4.29 4.68
N ARG A 71 13.10 -5.19 4.24
CA ARG A 71 12.82 -6.08 3.12
C ARG A 71 11.76 -7.13 3.46
N GLY A 72 11.77 -7.63 4.69
CA GLY A 72 10.76 -8.57 5.17
C GLY A 72 9.36 -7.96 5.15
N TRP A 73 9.19 -6.74 5.66
CA TRP A 73 7.92 -6.03 5.62
C TRP A 73 7.48 -5.70 4.18
N LEU A 74 8.41 -5.30 3.28
CA LEU A 74 8.09 -5.04 1.89
C LEU A 74 7.49 -6.27 1.20
N VAL A 75 8.17 -7.41 1.31
CA VAL A 75 7.70 -8.65 0.68
C VAL A 75 6.39 -9.10 1.31
N LEU A 76 6.25 -9.03 2.63
CA LEU A 76 5.03 -9.42 3.34
C LEU A 76 3.83 -8.57 2.91
N THR A 77 3.98 -7.25 2.89
CA THR A 77 2.89 -6.34 2.50
C THR A 77 2.52 -6.50 1.02
N GLN A 78 3.49 -6.71 0.13
CA GLN A 78 3.24 -6.95 -1.29
C GLN A 78 2.54 -8.28 -1.56
N LEU A 79 2.93 -9.35 -0.87
CA LEU A 79 2.24 -10.64 -0.97
C LEU A 79 0.82 -10.56 -0.41
N THR A 80 0.63 -9.88 0.72
CA THR A 80 -0.68 -9.62 1.30
C THR A 80 -1.55 -8.84 0.31
N LEU A 81 -1.02 -7.77 -0.29
CA LEU A 81 -1.72 -6.98 -1.31
C LEU A 81 -2.12 -7.83 -2.51
N ALA A 82 -1.19 -8.63 -3.06
CA ALA A 82 -1.48 -9.51 -4.18
C ALA A 82 -2.64 -10.47 -3.86
N ALA A 83 -2.61 -11.09 -2.66
CA ALA A 83 -3.65 -12.01 -2.23
C ALA A 83 -5.00 -11.31 -2.03
N VAL A 84 -5.02 -10.14 -1.38
CA VAL A 84 -6.27 -9.43 -1.08
C VAL A 84 -6.86 -8.76 -2.34
N ILE A 85 -6.03 -8.23 -3.25
CA ILE A 85 -6.49 -7.72 -4.56
C ILE A 85 -7.04 -8.87 -5.41
N TYR A 86 -6.37 -10.03 -5.41
CA TYR A 86 -6.89 -11.22 -6.10
C TYR A 86 -8.23 -11.66 -5.51
N PHE A 87 -8.37 -11.69 -4.18
CA PHE A 87 -9.64 -12.02 -3.55
C PHE A 87 -10.73 -11.00 -3.90
N LEU A 88 -10.40 -9.69 -3.90
CA LEU A 88 -11.32 -8.65 -4.35
C LEU A 88 -11.78 -8.87 -5.81
N SER A 89 -10.88 -9.35 -6.67
CA SER A 89 -11.20 -9.67 -8.07
C SER A 89 -12.22 -10.81 -8.24
N THR A 90 -12.43 -11.64 -7.23
CA THR A 90 -13.42 -12.73 -7.27
C THR A 90 -14.80 -12.32 -6.74
N LEU A 91 -14.90 -11.12 -6.15
CA LEU A 91 -16.14 -10.63 -5.55
C LEU A 91 -16.98 -9.84 -6.57
N ASN A 92 -18.28 -9.83 -6.31
CA ASN A 92 -19.23 -8.96 -6.98
C ASN A 92 -19.93 -8.11 -5.92
N PHE A 93 -19.93 -6.78 -6.10
CA PHE A 93 -20.53 -5.86 -5.14
C PHE A 93 -22.03 -6.14 -4.95
N GLY A 94 -22.76 -6.43 -6.04
CA GLY A 94 -24.22 -6.69 -6.01
C GLY A 94 -24.61 -7.87 -5.13
N THR A 95 -23.76 -8.91 -5.04
CA THR A 95 -24.04 -10.12 -4.23
C THR A 95 -23.56 -10.02 -2.79
N SER A 96 -22.45 -9.30 -2.55
CA SER A 96 -21.79 -9.28 -1.24
C SER A 96 -21.19 -7.91 -0.90
N PRO A 97 -21.98 -6.84 -0.79
CA PRO A 97 -21.47 -5.48 -0.64
C PRO A 97 -20.62 -5.28 0.63
N LYS A 98 -21.00 -5.92 1.74
CA LYS A 98 -20.25 -5.82 3.02
C LYS A 98 -18.88 -6.49 2.92
N VAL A 99 -18.81 -7.66 2.29
CA VAL A 99 -17.54 -8.40 2.09
C VAL A 99 -16.65 -7.61 1.14
N PHE A 100 -17.20 -7.09 0.05
CA PHE A 100 -16.48 -6.25 -0.90
C PHE A 100 -15.85 -5.03 -0.21
N ALA A 101 -16.64 -4.29 0.58
CA ALA A 101 -16.16 -3.11 1.32
C ALA A 101 -15.05 -3.47 2.33
N LEU A 102 -15.21 -4.58 3.06
CA LEU A 102 -14.21 -5.07 4.01
C LEU A 102 -12.89 -5.43 3.30
N ILE A 103 -12.97 -6.14 2.18
CA ILE A 103 -11.77 -6.53 1.43
C ILE A 103 -11.11 -5.30 0.79
N ALA A 104 -11.88 -4.36 0.25
CA ALA A 104 -11.35 -3.08 -0.24
C ALA A 104 -10.63 -2.29 0.87
N LEU A 105 -11.19 -2.26 2.09
CA LEU A 105 -10.52 -1.66 3.26
C LEU A 105 -9.22 -2.37 3.62
N LEU A 106 -9.18 -3.71 3.54
CA LEU A 106 -7.94 -4.48 3.76
C LEU A 106 -6.89 -4.19 2.69
N VAL A 107 -7.28 -4.01 1.41
CA VAL A 107 -6.36 -3.57 0.35
C VAL A 107 -5.78 -2.20 0.70
N ALA A 108 -6.62 -1.24 1.08
CA ALA A 108 -6.16 0.11 1.45
C ALA A 108 -5.23 0.10 2.68
N PHE A 109 -5.56 -0.71 3.70
CA PHE A 109 -4.72 -0.87 4.89
C PHE A 109 -3.37 -1.49 4.57
N ALA A 110 -3.33 -2.58 3.78
CA ALA A 110 -2.09 -3.23 3.37
C ALA A 110 -1.24 -2.31 2.49
N SER A 111 -1.87 -1.53 1.59
CA SER A 111 -1.20 -0.55 0.76
C SER A 111 -0.63 0.62 1.56
N ALA A 112 -1.40 1.20 2.49
CA ALA A 112 -0.90 2.23 3.39
C ALA A 112 0.27 1.73 4.25
N SER A 113 0.24 0.46 4.66
CA SER A 113 1.33 -0.20 5.38
C SER A 113 2.56 -0.38 4.48
N GLN A 114 2.36 -0.79 3.23
CA GLN A 114 3.45 -0.87 2.24
C GLN A 114 4.12 0.49 2.04
N ASP A 115 3.35 1.57 1.94
CA ASP A 115 3.87 2.94 1.78
C ASP A 115 4.82 3.33 2.93
N VAL A 116 4.43 3.04 4.18
CA VAL A 116 5.28 3.29 5.35
C VAL A 116 6.63 2.60 5.20
N VAL A 117 6.63 1.34 4.80
CA VAL A 117 7.87 0.56 4.65
C VAL A 117 8.71 1.05 3.48
N ILE A 118 8.08 1.40 2.35
CA ILE A 118 8.78 1.95 1.17
C ILE A 118 9.46 3.27 1.51
N ASP A 119 8.78 4.18 2.21
CA ASP A 119 9.35 5.46 2.62
C ASP A 119 10.55 5.28 3.55
N ALA A 120 10.44 4.38 4.52
CA ALA A 120 11.52 4.04 5.42
C ALA A 120 12.69 3.34 4.69
N TYR A 121 12.41 2.36 3.81
CA TYR A 121 13.42 1.68 3.00
C TYR A 121 14.18 2.66 2.10
N ARG A 122 13.46 3.57 1.43
CA ARG A 122 14.05 4.61 0.58
C ARG A 122 15.01 5.51 1.37
N THR A 123 14.62 5.90 2.58
CA THR A 123 15.45 6.75 3.44
C THR A 123 16.73 6.02 3.87
N ASP A 124 16.62 4.73 4.21
CA ASP A 124 17.75 3.91 4.62
C ASP A 124 18.66 3.51 3.43
N LEU A 125 18.13 3.40 2.21
CA LEU A 125 18.86 2.97 1.01
C LEU A 125 19.68 4.10 0.39
N LEU A 126 19.16 5.34 0.37
CA LEU A 126 19.74 6.45 -0.36
C LEU A 126 20.73 7.24 0.50
N LYS A 127 21.86 7.62 -0.10
CA LYS A 127 22.79 8.57 0.50
C LYS A 127 22.15 9.97 0.53
N GLU A 128 22.64 10.85 1.38
CA GLU A 128 22.12 12.21 1.54
C GLU A 128 22.08 12.98 0.22
N ASN A 129 23.14 12.88 -0.58
CA ASN A 129 23.23 13.52 -1.90
C ASN A 129 22.34 12.87 -2.98
N GLU A 130 21.82 11.67 -2.75
CA GLU A 130 20.92 10.95 -3.68
C GLU A 130 19.44 11.14 -3.32
N ARG A 131 19.12 11.69 -2.15
CA ARG A 131 17.74 11.76 -1.63
C ARG A 131 16.82 12.60 -2.51
N GLY A 132 17.32 13.72 -3.06
CA GLY A 132 16.52 14.56 -3.97
C GLY A 132 16.13 13.83 -5.26
N ILE A 133 17.10 13.24 -5.95
CA ILE A 133 16.84 12.46 -7.17
C ILE A 133 16.00 11.22 -6.84
N GLY A 134 16.29 10.56 -5.72
CA GLY A 134 15.52 9.40 -5.29
C GLY A 134 14.05 9.72 -4.98
N ALA A 135 13.76 10.89 -4.39
CA ALA A 135 12.39 11.35 -4.19
C ALA A 135 11.67 11.53 -5.54
N SER A 136 12.31 12.16 -6.52
CA SER A 136 11.76 12.34 -7.87
C SER A 136 11.51 10.99 -8.57
N MET A 137 12.43 10.03 -8.45
CA MET A 137 12.27 8.68 -8.99
C MET A 137 11.12 7.92 -8.33
N SER A 138 10.96 8.04 -7.01
CA SER A 138 9.83 7.45 -6.29
C SER A 138 8.50 8.02 -6.77
N VAL A 139 8.39 9.34 -6.90
CA VAL A 139 7.19 10.01 -7.39
C VAL A 139 6.89 9.63 -8.84
N LEU A 140 7.92 9.54 -9.69
CA LEU A 140 7.76 9.09 -11.09
C LEU A 140 7.20 7.68 -11.14
N GLY A 141 7.80 6.74 -10.41
CA GLY A 141 7.30 5.36 -10.31
C GLY A 141 5.85 5.32 -9.82
N TYR A 142 5.55 6.05 -8.76
CA TYR A 142 4.21 6.16 -8.20
C TYR A 142 3.17 6.64 -9.24
N ARG A 143 3.50 7.67 -10.02
CA ARG A 143 2.64 8.18 -11.09
C ARG A 143 2.42 7.14 -12.19
N ILE A 144 3.47 6.41 -12.60
CA ILE A 144 3.36 5.32 -13.57
C ILE A 144 2.41 4.22 -13.04
N GLY A 145 2.56 3.84 -11.78
CA GLY A 145 1.65 2.88 -11.13
C GLY A 145 0.20 3.34 -11.15
N MET A 146 -0.05 4.62 -10.80
CA MET A 146 -1.39 5.20 -10.84
C MET A 146 -1.98 5.28 -12.25
N ILE A 147 -1.18 5.62 -13.28
CA ILE A 147 -1.63 5.64 -14.67
C ILE A 147 -2.03 4.23 -15.10
N LEU A 148 -1.25 3.23 -14.75
CA LEU A 148 -1.56 1.84 -15.09
C LEU A 148 -2.86 1.37 -14.42
N SER A 149 -2.98 1.54 -13.10
CA SER A 149 -4.09 1.03 -12.32
C SER A 149 -5.33 1.92 -12.31
N GLY A 150 -5.20 3.20 -12.65
CA GLY A 150 -6.31 4.14 -12.78
C GLY A 150 -6.71 4.42 -14.22
N GLY A 151 -5.76 4.54 -15.15
CA GLY A 151 -6.02 4.89 -16.55
C GLY A 151 -6.11 3.66 -17.46
N ILE A 152 -5.03 2.86 -17.55
CA ILE A 152 -4.99 1.68 -18.44
C ILE A 152 -6.00 0.63 -17.96
N ALA A 153 -6.22 0.51 -16.66
CA ALA A 153 -7.24 -0.35 -16.08
C ALA A 153 -8.65 -0.08 -16.62
N LEU A 154 -9.01 1.20 -16.84
CA LEU A 154 -10.29 1.58 -17.44
C LEU A 154 -10.41 1.08 -18.89
N ILE A 155 -9.34 1.23 -19.67
CA ILE A 155 -9.31 0.75 -21.07
C ILE A 155 -9.46 -0.78 -21.10
N TRP A 156 -8.77 -1.50 -20.22
CA TRP A 156 -8.90 -2.96 -20.14
C TRP A 156 -10.28 -3.40 -19.64
N ALA A 157 -10.86 -2.66 -18.69
CA ALA A 157 -12.22 -2.94 -18.21
C ALA A 157 -13.25 -2.81 -19.34
N ASP A 158 -13.11 -1.79 -20.19
CA ASP A 158 -13.96 -1.60 -21.35
C ASP A 158 -13.75 -2.71 -22.40
N GLN A 159 -12.49 -3.01 -22.75
CA GLN A 159 -12.18 -4.03 -23.75
C GLN A 159 -12.58 -5.44 -23.31
N TRP A 160 -12.34 -5.80 -22.05
CA TRP A 160 -12.64 -7.15 -21.53
C TRP A 160 -14.04 -7.28 -20.95
N GLN A 161 -14.75 -6.18 -20.81
CA GLN A 161 -16.09 -6.11 -20.18
C GLN A 161 -16.09 -6.81 -18.81
N SER A 162 -14.97 -6.69 -18.06
CA SER A 162 -14.77 -7.41 -16.81
C SER A 162 -13.74 -6.73 -15.89
N TRP A 163 -14.21 -6.07 -14.87
CA TRP A 163 -13.38 -5.54 -13.80
C TRP A 163 -12.65 -6.62 -13.00
N ASN A 164 -13.29 -7.78 -12.83
CA ASN A 164 -12.69 -8.92 -12.15
C ASN A 164 -11.36 -9.34 -12.81
N ARG A 165 -11.32 -9.41 -14.15
CA ARG A 165 -10.07 -9.71 -14.89
C ARG A 165 -9.02 -8.62 -14.69
N VAL A 166 -9.42 -7.36 -14.71
CA VAL A 166 -8.50 -6.23 -14.48
C VAL A 166 -7.84 -6.33 -13.11
N TYR A 167 -8.62 -6.54 -12.06
CA TYR A 167 -8.08 -6.68 -10.70
C TYR A 167 -7.22 -7.93 -10.55
N ALA A 168 -7.54 -9.04 -11.23
CA ALA A 168 -6.70 -10.24 -11.24
C ALA A 168 -5.32 -9.96 -11.88
N VAL A 169 -5.29 -9.19 -12.98
CA VAL A 169 -4.01 -8.76 -13.60
C VAL A 169 -3.23 -7.83 -12.67
N MET A 170 -3.90 -6.91 -11.98
CA MET A 170 -3.23 -6.04 -11.00
C MET A 170 -2.67 -6.82 -9.82
N ALA A 171 -3.36 -7.86 -9.36
CA ALA A 171 -2.83 -8.78 -8.35
C ALA A 171 -1.58 -9.52 -8.86
N ALA A 172 -1.57 -9.97 -10.12
CA ALA A 172 -0.40 -10.59 -10.73
C ALA A 172 0.79 -9.61 -10.83
N LEU A 173 0.55 -8.35 -11.19
CA LEU A 173 1.58 -7.30 -11.19
C LEU A 173 2.14 -7.06 -9.79
N MET A 174 1.30 -7.13 -8.74
CA MET A 174 1.77 -7.02 -7.36
C MET A 174 2.61 -8.24 -6.94
N LEU A 175 2.30 -9.45 -7.43
CA LEU A 175 3.18 -10.62 -7.25
C LEU A 175 4.53 -10.42 -7.93
N VAL A 176 4.56 -9.86 -9.13
CA VAL A 176 5.82 -9.50 -9.81
C VAL A 176 6.60 -8.48 -8.99
N ALA A 177 5.92 -7.50 -8.37
CA ALA A 177 6.55 -6.54 -7.47
C ALA A 177 7.15 -7.23 -6.23
N ALA A 178 6.44 -8.18 -5.63
CA ALA A 178 6.95 -8.97 -4.51
C ALA A 178 8.17 -9.82 -4.91
N ALA A 179 8.12 -10.47 -6.06
CA ALA A 179 9.25 -11.23 -6.59
C ALA A 179 10.47 -10.34 -6.85
N PHE A 180 10.28 -9.15 -7.43
CA PHE A 180 11.36 -8.19 -7.62
C PHE A 180 11.96 -7.74 -6.28
N SER A 181 11.11 -7.44 -5.29
CA SER A 181 11.56 -7.05 -3.95
C SER A 181 12.34 -8.18 -3.27
N LEU A 182 11.92 -9.43 -3.49
CA LEU A 182 12.57 -10.60 -2.94
C LEU A 182 13.94 -10.88 -3.59
N LEU A 183 14.06 -10.68 -4.90
CA LEU A 183 15.25 -11.10 -5.65
C LEU A 183 16.29 -9.98 -5.79
N PHE A 184 15.87 -8.75 -6.00
CA PHE A 184 16.74 -7.67 -6.44
C PHE A 184 16.97 -6.56 -5.40
N LEU A 185 16.12 -6.44 -4.37
CA LEU A 185 16.33 -5.40 -3.37
C LEU A 185 17.48 -5.77 -2.42
N PRO A 186 18.47 -4.87 -2.25
CA PRO A 186 19.54 -5.09 -1.28
C PRO A 186 19.01 -5.08 0.16
N SER A 187 19.62 -5.88 1.02
CA SER A 187 19.38 -5.77 2.46
C SER A 187 19.99 -4.46 2.97
N VAL A 188 19.17 -3.62 3.59
CA VAL A 188 19.62 -2.38 4.21
C VAL A 188 19.71 -2.59 5.71
N LYS A 189 20.89 -2.34 6.29
CA LYS A 189 21.05 -2.31 7.74
C LYS A 189 20.40 -1.02 8.23
N SER A 190 19.35 -1.14 9.00
CA SER A 190 18.75 0.01 9.67
C SER A 190 19.51 0.27 10.96
N ASP A 191 20.11 1.45 11.07
CA ASP A 191 20.84 1.89 12.26
C ASP A 191 19.91 2.27 13.43
N VAL A 192 18.60 2.16 13.25
CA VAL A 192 17.66 2.36 14.34
C VAL A 192 17.81 1.20 15.32
N ARG A 193 18.62 1.42 16.36
CA ARG A 193 18.68 0.52 17.49
C ARG A 193 17.29 0.39 18.08
N PRO A 194 16.77 -0.83 18.35
CA PRO A 194 15.55 -0.96 19.12
C PRO A 194 15.77 -0.21 20.43
N LEU A 195 14.95 0.77 20.69
CA LEU A 195 14.96 1.49 21.97
C LEU A 195 14.83 0.42 23.06
N HIS A 196 15.81 0.35 23.96
CA HIS A 196 15.76 -0.48 25.16
C HIS A 196 14.77 0.17 26.14
N SER A 197 13.51 0.21 25.76
CA SER A 197 12.43 0.72 26.60
C SER A 197 11.54 -0.42 27.03
N ASP A 198 11.05 -0.31 28.24
CA ASP A 198 10.11 -1.26 28.82
C ASP A 198 8.85 -1.35 27.91
N PRO A 199 8.47 -2.56 27.41
CA PRO A 199 7.34 -2.74 26.51
C PRO A 199 6.04 -2.09 27.02
N LYS A 200 5.85 -2.03 28.35
CA LYS A 200 4.70 -1.40 28.98
C LYS A 200 4.70 0.13 28.83
N LYS A 201 5.87 0.77 28.93
CA LYS A 201 5.98 2.23 28.78
C LYS A 201 5.79 2.66 27.33
N GLU A 202 6.24 1.87 26.37
CA GLU A 202 6.02 2.15 24.94
C GLU A 202 4.56 1.98 24.56
N LEU A 203 3.88 0.93 25.05
CA LEU A 203 2.44 0.75 24.83
C LEU A 203 1.66 1.90 25.45
N LEU A 204 2.03 2.34 26.64
CA LEU A 204 1.39 3.49 27.30
C LEU A 204 1.60 4.79 26.51
N GLY A 205 2.82 5.03 26.01
CA GLY A 205 3.14 6.17 25.14
C GLY A 205 2.35 6.14 23.84
N PHE A 206 2.20 4.96 23.23
CA PHE A 206 1.42 4.77 22.02
C PHE A 206 -0.08 5.03 22.25
N VAL A 207 -0.64 4.50 23.34
CA VAL A 207 -2.04 4.78 23.74
C VAL A 207 -2.25 6.26 24.06
N ALA A 208 -1.30 6.90 24.74
CA ALA A 208 -1.35 8.33 25.02
C ALA A 208 -1.31 9.19 23.77
N LEU A 209 -0.50 8.79 22.76
CA LEU A 209 -0.42 9.46 21.46
C LEU A 209 -1.74 9.35 20.69
N ILE A 210 -2.34 8.16 20.65
CA ILE A 210 -3.66 7.95 20.06
C ILE A 210 -4.72 8.79 20.78
N ALA A 211 -4.74 8.74 22.11
CA ALA A 211 -5.69 9.53 22.91
C ALA A 211 -5.50 11.04 22.67
N GLY A 212 -4.25 11.52 22.59
CA GLY A 212 -3.93 12.92 22.29
C GLY A 212 -4.41 13.39 20.92
N VAL A 213 -4.31 12.53 19.89
CA VAL A 213 -4.84 12.83 18.56
C VAL A 213 -6.37 12.93 18.56
N PHE A 214 -7.06 12.05 19.30
CA PHE A 214 -8.52 12.13 19.43
C PHE A 214 -9.00 13.31 20.27
N VAL A 215 -8.27 13.70 21.30
CA VAL A 215 -8.62 14.85 22.16
C VAL A 215 -8.27 16.19 21.48
N GLY A 216 -7.20 16.25 20.68
CA GLY A 216 -6.82 17.44 19.93
C GLY A 216 -7.61 17.71 18.65
N ALA A 217 -8.50 16.77 18.26
CA ALA A 217 -9.41 16.89 17.12
C ALA A 217 -10.78 17.46 17.49
N TYR A 218 -11.02 17.77 18.78
CA TYR A 218 -12.17 18.47 19.33
C TYR A 218 -11.80 19.89 19.74
#